data_3460a4cf9fd6c12c9d9dd7dd3fac59c7
#
_entry.id   3460a4cf9fd6c12c9d9dd7dd3fac59c7
#
_cell.length_a   1.000
_cell.length_b   1.000
_cell.length_c   1.000
_cell.angle_alpha   90.00
_cell.angle_beta   90.00
_cell.angle_gamma   90.00
#
_symmetry.space_group_name_H-M   'P 1'
#
loop_
_entity.id
_entity.type
_entity.pdbx_description
1 polymer ?
#
loop_
_entity_poly.entity_id
_entity_poly.type
_entity_poly.pdbx_seq_one_letter_code
_entity_poly.pdbx_strand_id
1 'polypeptide(L)'
;KRQGKKAAIIGGGPTGIAAAYFLARAGIETTIFERESCLGGVPRHVIPSFRIANETIEKDIALMEKYGVDVRCGAPAPSVTELKAMGYTHILFAVGAWKPGKLEIAGDVAGAIQWMKGVKAGNIAVGGSIAVIGGGNTAMDAARLAKRSGADHVTLVYRRTRKYMPADEHELTLALQDGVTFAELAAPMKQADGVLTCEKMVLGEADASGRRSPVGSGEFFDIPCDLVISAVGEQVDSALMAANGIEVDKKGRPAFQTNLPGVYAAGDATRGPATVVEGIA
;
A
#
# COMPACT_ATOMS: atom_id res chain seq x y z
N LYS A 1 18.90 1.33 32.26
CA LYS A 1 18.43 0.11 32.96
C LYS A 1 17.30 -0.49 32.15
N ARG A 2 17.42 -1.75 31.69
CA ARG A 2 16.32 -2.45 31.03
C ARG A 2 15.13 -2.50 31.98
N GLN A 3 13.95 -2.08 31.53
CA GLN A 3 12.75 -1.98 32.40
C GLN A 3 12.09 -3.35 32.66
N GLY A 4 12.71 -4.46 32.27
CA GLY A 4 12.11 -5.81 32.36
C GLY A 4 10.91 -6.03 31.44
N LYS A 5 10.61 -5.06 30.56
CA LYS A 5 9.56 -5.16 29.55
C LYS A 5 10.16 -5.64 28.24
N LYS A 6 9.40 -6.46 27.51
CA LYS A 6 9.77 -7.02 26.21
C LYS A 6 8.69 -6.72 25.18
N ALA A 7 9.05 -6.12 24.07
CA ALA A 7 8.13 -5.73 23.02
C ALA A 7 8.40 -6.51 21.72
N ALA A 8 7.34 -7.04 21.11
CA ALA A 8 7.34 -7.59 19.76
C ALA A 8 6.67 -6.62 18.81
N ILE A 9 7.28 -6.35 17.67
CA ILE A 9 6.71 -5.55 16.59
C ILE A 9 6.51 -6.46 15.39
N ILE A 10 5.29 -6.56 14.89
CA ILE A 10 4.93 -7.35 13.73
C ILE A 10 4.83 -6.41 12.52
N GLY A 11 5.81 -6.51 11.62
CA GLY A 11 5.97 -5.66 10.45
C GLY A 11 7.11 -4.66 10.60
N GLY A 12 8.05 -4.72 9.67
CA GLY A 12 9.26 -3.89 9.58
C GLY A 12 9.16 -2.73 8.59
N GLY A 13 7.95 -2.20 8.41
CA GLY A 13 7.72 -0.96 7.66
C GLY A 13 8.06 0.30 8.47
N PRO A 14 7.79 1.51 7.93
CA PRO A 14 8.13 2.77 8.60
C PRO A 14 7.60 2.87 10.03
N THR A 15 6.35 2.48 10.27
CA THR A 15 5.72 2.45 11.60
C THR A 15 6.48 1.53 12.56
N GLY A 16 6.82 0.31 12.10
CA GLY A 16 7.53 -0.67 12.93
C GLY A 16 8.94 -0.24 13.26
N ILE A 17 9.68 0.30 12.29
CA ILE A 17 11.04 0.82 12.46
C ILE A 17 11.06 1.98 13.48
N ALA A 18 10.12 2.94 13.31
CA ALA A 18 10.01 4.08 14.22
C ALA A 18 9.64 3.62 15.66
N ALA A 19 8.65 2.74 15.80
CA ALA A 19 8.26 2.19 17.09
C ALA A 19 9.43 1.46 17.75
N ALA A 20 10.17 0.64 17.02
CA ALA A 20 11.33 -0.07 17.52
C ALA A 20 12.42 0.88 18.03
N TYR A 21 12.71 1.92 17.26
CA TYR A 21 13.67 2.96 17.64
C TYR A 21 13.29 3.61 18.98
N PHE A 22 12.05 4.08 19.13
CA PHE A 22 11.62 4.75 20.34
C PHE A 22 11.54 3.82 21.55
N LEU A 23 11.07 2.58 21.38
CA LEU A 23 11.00 1.60 22.46
C LEU A 23 12.39 1.17 22.93
N ALA A 24 13.29 0.87 22.02
CA ALA A 24 14.67 0.49 22.36
C ALA A 24 15.43 1.65 23.03
N ARG A 25 15.25 2.87 22.53
CA ARG A 25 15.80 4.09 23.14
C ARG A 25 15.27 4.32 24.57
N ALA A 26 14.02 3.93 24.86
CA ALA A 26 13.43 3.95 26.20
C ALA A 26 13.92 2.79 27.10
N GLY A 27 14.80 1.90 26.61
CA GLY A 27 15.35 0.78 27.35
C GLY A 27 14.47 -0.47 27.37
N ILE A 28 13.49 -0.57 26.47
CA ILE A 28 12.63 -1.74 26.31
C ILE A 28 13.33 -2.72 25.35
N GLU A 29 13.42 -4.00 25.73
CA GLU A 29 13.90 -5.05 24.85
C GLU A 29 12.92 -5.22 23.68
N THR A 30 13.37 -4.97 22.43
CA THR A 30 12.49 -4.88 21.26
C THR A 30 12.95 -5.81 20.17
N THR A 31 12.02 -6.60 19.62
CA THR A 31 12.22 -7.46 18.47
C THR A 31 11.24 -7.09 17.36
N ILE A 32 11.72 -6.93 16.12
CA ILE A 32 10.89 -6.83 14.91
C ILE A 32 10.79 -8.20 14.27
N PHE A 33 9.58 -8.60 13.91
CA PHE A 33 9.29 -9.76 13.06
C PHE A 33 8.80 -9.26 11.70
N GLU A 34 9.56 -9.54 10.64
CA GLU A 34 9.25 -9.13 9.28
C GLU A 34 9.15 -10.35 8.35
N ARG A 35 8.06 -10.47 7.61
CA ARG A 35 7.85 -11.58 6.67
C ARG A 35 8.74 -11.53 5.42
N GLU A 36 9.10 -10.32 5.00
CA GLU A 36 10.01 -10.10 3.88
C GLU A 36 11.46 -10.38 4.31
N SER A 37 12.33 -10.53 3.32
CA SER A 37 13.76 -10.82 3.58
C SER A 37 14.51 -9.67 4.25
N CYS A 38 13.95 -8.46 4.25
CA CYS A 38 14.54 -7.27 4.87
C CYS A 38 13.47 -6.25 5.27
N LEU A 39 13.85 -5.33 6.17
CA LEU A 39 13.01 -4.23 6.63
C LEU A 39 12.75 -3.18 5.53
N GLY A 40 11.78 -2.32 5.74
CA GLY A 40 11.47 -1.15 4.93
C GLY A 40 10.03 -1.08 4.43
N GLY A 41 9.29 -2.20 4.46
CA GLY A 41 7.88 -2.25 4.08
C GLY A 41 7.60 -1.75 2.66
N VAL A 42 6.45 -1.11 2.45
CA VAL A 42 6.03 -0.56 1.14
C VAL A 42 7.07 0.39 0.53
N PRO A 43 7.70 1.33 1.27
CA PRO A 43 8.73 2.18 0.69
C PRO A 43 9.88 1.42 0.02
N ARG A 44 10.33 0.33 0.65
CA ARG A 44 11.42 -0.48 0.11
C ARG A 44 10.99 -1.42 -1.00
N HIS A 45 9.90 -2.15 -0.78
CA HIS A 45 9.55 -3.28 -1.64
C HIS A 45 8.64 -2.91 -2.80
N VAL A 46 7.93 -1.79 -2.74
CA VAL A 46 6.89 -1.41 -3.69
C VAL A 46 7.17 -0.07 -4.35
N ILE A 47 7.37 1.00 -3.56
CA ILE A 47 7.58 2.35 -4.12
C ILE A 47 8.79 2.35 -5.05
N PRO A 48 8.65 2.87 -6.28
CA PRO A 48 9.74 2.87 -7.26
C PRO A 48 11.00 3.58 -6.77
N SER A 49 12.18 3.06 -7.15
CA SER A 49 13.47 3.58 -6.70
C SER A 49 13.76 5.02 -7.18
N PHE A 50 13.07 5.47 -8.23
CA PHE A 50 13.17 6.87 -8.67
C PHE A 50 12.42 7.85 -7.74
N ARG A 51 11.56 7.34 -6.83
CA ARG A 51 10.90 8.16 -5.78
C ARG A 51 11.67 8.13 -4.47
N ILE A 52 12.07 6.93 -4.03
CA ILE A 52 12.83 6.75 -2.80
C ILE A 52 13.91 5.71 -3.01
N ALA A 53 15.16 6.13 -2.81
CA ALA A 53 16.31 5.25 -2.89
C ALA A 53 16.39 4.34 -1.65
N ASN A 54 16.80 3.09 -1.83
CA ASN A 54 16.92 2.14 -0.72
C ASN A 54 17.94 2.60 0.33
N GLU A 55 18.99 3.31 -0.09
CA GLU A 55 20.04 3.87 0.78
C GLU A 55 19.48 4.86 1.82
N THR A 56 18.37 5.53 1.49
CA THR A 56 17.68 6.43 2.44
C THR A 56 17.02 5.62 3.55
N ILE A 57 16.38 4.51 3.19
CA ILE A 57 15.71 3.61 4.14
C ILE A 57 16.74 2.91 5.03
N GLU A 58 17.88 2.50 4.45
CA GLU A 58 18.98 1.86 5.20
C GLU A 58 19.55 2.75 6.30
N LYS A 59 19.59 4.07 6.12
CA LYS A 59 20.04 5.01 7.15
C LYS A 59 19.16 4.97 8.40
N ASP A 60 17.84 4.90 8.20
CA ASP A 60 16.88 4.83 9.31
C ASP A 60 16.95 3.47 10.01
N ILE A 61 17.11 2.39 9.26
CA ILE A 61 17.30 1.04 9.80
C ILE A 61 18.58 1.00 10.65
N ALA A 62 19.71 1.47 10.10
CA ALA A 62 21.00 1.50 10.82
C ALA A 62 20.93 2.35 12.08
N LEU A 63 20.15 3.43 12.10
CA LEU A 63 19.94 4.22 13.31
C LEU A 63 19.22 3.42 14.40
N MET A 64 18.17 2.69 14.03
CA MET A 64 17.41 1.82 14.95
C MET A 64 18.28 0.68 15.49
N GLU A 65 19.07 0.03 14.64
CA GLU A 65 19.94 -1.10 15.02
C GLU A 65 20.99 -0.71 16.08
N LYS A 66 21.48 0.54 16.08
CA LYS A 66 22.40 1.06 17.11
C LYS A 66 21.86 0.99 18.54
N TYR A 67 20.54 0.89 18.69
CA TYR A 67 19.90 0.74 20.00
C TYR A 67 19.67 -0.73 20.40
N GLY A 68 20.19 -1.70 19.62
CA GLY A 68 20.17 -3.12 19.95
C GLY A 68 18.80 -3.78 19.74
N VAL A 69 18.04 -3.32 18.74
CA VAL A 69 16.81 -3.99 18.31
C VAL A 69 17.15 -5.31 17.66
N ASP A 70 16.50 -6.40 18.09
CA ASP A 70 16.58 -7.71 17.43
C ASP A 70 15.70 -7.70 16.17
N VAL A 71 16.23 -8.12 15.03
CA VAL A 71 15.52 -8.12 13.74
C VAL A 71 15.44 -9.54 13.19
N ARG A 72 14.22 -10.02 12.94
CA ARG A 72 13.93 -11.35 12.41
C ARG A 72 13.11 -11.24 11.13
N CYS A 73 13.79 -11.40 10.01
CA CYS A 73 13.21 -11.31 8.67
C CYS A 73 13.03 -12.70 8.04
N GLY A 74 12.22 -12.76 6.97
CA GLY A 74 12.09 -13.92 6.09
C GLY A 74 11.08 -14.96 6.55
N ALA A 75 10.29 -14.69 7.60
CA ALA A 75 9.25 -15.60 8.06
C ALA A 75 8.04 -14.83 8.63
N PRO A 76 6.83 -15.42 8.56
CA PRO A 76 5.68 -14.89 9.27
C PRO A 76 5.95 -14.74 10.77
N ALA A 77 5.42 -13.69 11.38
CA ALA A 77 5.51 -13.52 12.83
C ALA A 77 4.76 -14.63 13.57
N PRO A 78 5.25 -15.04 14.77
CA PRO A 78 4.47 -15.90 15.66
C PRO A 78 3.14 -15.24 16.04
N SER A 79 2.14 -16.04 16.39
CA SER A 79 0.85 -15.56 16.88
C SER A 79 0.99 -14.79 18.20
N VAL A 80 -0.04 -14.02 18.55
CA VAL A 80 -0.12 -13.31 19.83
C VAL A 80 0.08 -14.27 21.01
N THR A 81 -0.49 -15.46 20.95
CA THR A 81 -0.36 -16.49 22.00
C THR A 81 1.09 -16.97 22.15
N GLU A 82 1.73 -17.29 21.02
CA GLU A 82 3.13 -17.72 21.02
C GLU A 82 4.07 -16.62 21.50
N LEU A 83 3.86 -15.38 21.04
CA LEU A 83 4.66 -14.24 21.49
C LEU A 83 4.55 -14.00 23.00
N LYS A 84 3.33 -14.11 23.56
CA LYS A 84 3.13 -14.03 25.02
C LYS A 84 3.83 -15.18 25.75
N ALA A 85 3.79 -16.39 25.22
CA ALA A 85 4.54 -17.53 25.78
C ALA A 85 6.07 -17.35 25.71
N MET A 86 6.58 -16.61 24.71
CA MET A 86 7.98 -16.20 24.59
C MET A 86 8.35 -15.04 25.52
N GLY A 87 7.43 -14.55 26.35
CA GLY A 87 7.66 -13.49 27.34
C GLY A 87 7.50 -12.07 26.81
N TYR A 88 6.96 -11.87 25.61
CA TYR A 88 6.63 -10.53 25.14
C TYR A 88 5.41 -9.98 25.91
N THR A 89 5.59 -8.84 26.56
CA THR A 89 4.55 -8.17 27.36
C THR A 89 3.74 -7.17 26.54
N HIS A 90 4.32 -6.67 25.45
CA HIS A 90 3.72 -5.70 24.54
C HIS A 90 3.92 -6.19 23.10
N ILE A 91 2.86 -6.16 22.31
CA ILE A 91 2.86 -6.59 20.92
C ILE A 91 2.24 -5.49 20.07
N LEU A 92 2.96 -5.03 19.04
CA LEU A 92 2.49 -4.00 18.11
C LEU A 92 2.32 -4.59 16.71
N PHE A 93 1.12 -4.52 16.15
CA PHE A 93 0.85 -4.81 14.76
C PHE A 93 1.09 -3.56 13.91
N ALA A 94 2.19 -3.52 13.18
CA ALA A 94 2.59 -2.47 12.24
C ALA A 94 2.63 -3.02 10.80
N VAL A 95 1.65 -3.84 10.46
CA VAL A 95 1.62 -4.68 9.24
C VAL A 95 1.22 -3.94 7.96
N GLY A 96 0.79 -2.68 8.08
CA GLY A 96 0.36 -1.88 6.94
C GLY A 96 -0.95 -2.36 6.30
N ALA A 97 -1.17 -1.94 5.04
CA ALA A 97 -2.32 -2.31 4.22
C ALA A 97 -1.81 -2.83 2.86
N TRP A 98 -1.81 -4.15 2.68
CA TRP A 98 -1.20 -4.82 1.52
C TRP A 98 -2.19 -5.54 0.62
N LYS A 99 -3.44 -5.70 1.06
CA LYS A 99 -4.49 -6.34 0.27
C LYS A 99 -5.01 -5.37 -0.77
N PRO A 100 -5.15 -5.79 -2.04
CA PRO A 100 -5.72 -4.91 -3.06
C PRO A 100 -7.19 -4.60 -2.74
N GLY A 101 -7.59 -3.37 -3.03
CA GLY A 101 -8.99 -3.01 -3.11
C GLY A 101 -9.68 -3.76 -4.24
N LYS A 102 -10.99 -3.92 -4.14
CA LYS A 102 -11.76 -4.72 -5.08
C LYS A 102 -12.10 -3.90 -6.33
N LEU A 103 -11.61 -4.35 -7.48
CA LEU A 103 -12.04 -3.91 -8.80
C LEU A 103 -12.77 -5.08 -9.47
N GLU A 104 -14.08 -4.95 -9.65
CA GLU A 104 -14.93 -6.02 -10.20
C GLU A 104 -15.11 -5.81 -11.71
N ILE A 105 -14.13 -6.23 -12.49
CA ILE A 105 -14.22 -6.31 -13.96
C ILE A 105 -13.74 -7.67 -14.42
N ALA A 106 -14.24 -8.13 -15.58
CA ALA A 106 -13.69 -9.30 -16.24
C ALA A 106 -12.38 -8.96 -16.94
N GLY A 107 -11.43 -9.89 -16.94
CA GLY A 107 -10.15 -9.76 -17.63
C GLY A 107 -8.94 -10.03 -16.76
N ASP A 108 -7.75 -9.75 -17.29
CA ASP A 108 -6.48 -9.90 -16.58
C ASP A 108 -6.21 -8.65 -15.73
N VAL A 109 -6.43 -8.78 -14.42
CA VAL A 109 -6.36 -7.67 -13.45
C VAL A 109 -5.35 -8.00 -12.36
N ALA A 110 -4.28 -7.21 -12.28
CA ALA A 110 -3.28 -7.29 -11.23
C ALA A 110 -3.49 -6.19 -10.17
N GLY A 111 -3.30 -6.50 -8.89
CA GLY A 111 -3.24 -5.49 -7.83
C GLY A 111 -1.95 -4.67 -7.89
N ALA A 112 -2.05 -3.35 -7.80
CA ALA A 112 -0.91 -2.44 -7.98
C ALA A 112 0.27 -2.75 -7.05
N ILE A 113 0.04 -2.98 -5.77
CA ILE A 113 1.10 -3.27 -4.78
C ILE A 113 1.89 -4.53 -5.16
N GLN A 114 1.19 -5.62 -5.47
CA GLN A 114 1.85 -6.89 -5.81
C GLN A 114 2.56 -6.81 -7.15
N TRP A 115 1.95 -6.14 -8.13
CA TRP A 115 2.56 -5.94 -9.44
C TRP A 115 3.84 -5.09 -9.33
N MET A 116 3.78 -3.93 -8.68
CA MET A 116 4.95 -3.06 -8.50
C MET A 116 6.07 -3.77 -7.73
N LYS A 117 5.72 -4.54 -6.69
CA LYS A 117 6.67 -5.36 -5.94
C LYS A 117 7.38 -6.37 -6.86
N GLY A 118 6.61 -7.06 -7.71
CA GLY A 118 7.14 -8.02 -8.66
C GLY A 118 8.06 -7.40 -9.71
N VAL A 119 7.69 -6.24 -10.27
CA VAL A 119 8.54 -5.48 -11.21
C VAL A 119 9.82 -5.01 -10.53
N LYS A 120 9.72 -4.43 -9.34
CA LYS A 120 10.89 -3.96 -8.59
C LYS A 120 11.86 -5.07 -8.21
N ALA A 121 11.34 -6.27 -7.95
CA ALA A 121 12.13 -7.47 -7.66
C ALA A 121 12.70 -8.16 -8.93
N GLY A 122 12.37 -7.67 -10.13
CA GLY A 122 12.79 -8.28 -11.40
C GLY A 122 12.04 -9.57 -11.77
N ASN A 123 10.95 -9.89 -11.08
CA ASN A 123 10.16 -11.10 -11.29
C ASN A 123 9.07 -10.95 -12.35
N ILE A 124 8.75 -9.71 -12.75
CA ILE A 124 7.74 -9.38 -13.76
C ILE A 124 8.41 -8.57 -14.87
N ALA A 125 8.38 -9.09 -16.08
CA ALA A 125 8.74 -8.36 -17.28
C ALA A 125 7.59 -7.42 -17.66
N VAL A 126 7.93 -6.19 -18.05
CA VAL A 126 6.95 -5.17 -18.43
C VAL A 126 7.02 -4.94 -19.94
N GLY A 127 5.87 -4.88 -20.59
CA GLY A 127 5.73 -4.63 -22.02
C GLY A 127 4.26 -4.43 -22.40
N GLY A 128 3.98 -4.21 -23.68
CA GLY A 128 2.62 -4.06 -24.21
C GLY A 128 1.88 -2.81 -23.71
N SER A 129 0.57 -2.89 -23.74
CA SER A 129 -0.35 -1.80 -23.35
C SER A 129 -0.92 -2.05 -21.96
N ILE A 130 -0.73 -1.13 -21.04
CA ILE A 130 -1.14 -1.25 -19.63
C ILE A 130 -2.11 -0.15 -19.27
N ALA A 131 -3.26 -0.53 -18.70
CA ALA A 131 -4.19 0.42 -18.10
C ALA A 131 -4.08 0.40 -16.57
N VAL A 132 -3.83 1.55 -15.95
CA VAL A 132 -3.78 1.69 -14.49
C VAL A 132 -5.06 2.37 -14.01
N ILE A 133 -5.83 1.68 -13.18
CA ILE A 133 -7.12 2.16 -12.69
C ILE A 133 -6.96 2.78 -11.31
N GLY A 134 -7.15 4.09 -11.23
CA GLY A 134 -7.08 4.80 -9.94
C GLY A 134 -6.69 6.26 -10.08
N GLY A 135 -6.76 7.01 -9.00
CA GLY A 135 -6.42 8.45 -8.96
C GLY A 135 -5.58 8.84 -7.74
N GLY A 136 -5.06 7.88 -6.99
CA GLY A 136 -4.18 8.11 -5.85
C GLY A 136 -2.70 7.98 -6.19
N ASN A 137 -1.82 8.24 -5.22
CA ASN A 137 -0.37 8.15 -5.40
C ASN A 137 0.10 6.76 -5.85
N THR A 138 -0.54 5.69 -5.38
CA THR A 138 -0.26 4.32 -5.84
C THR A 138 -0.49 4.15 -7.35
N ALA A 139 -1.54 4.79 -7.89
CA ALA A 139 -1.79 4.76 -9.33
C ALA A 139 -0.73 5.53 -10.13
N MET A 140 -0.27 6.68 -9.60
CA MET A 140 0.81 7.44 -10.22
C MET A 140 2.11 6.64 -10.23
N ASP A 141 2.47 6.01 -9.12
CA ASP A 141 3.64 5.16 -9.01
C ASP A 141 3.60 3.97 -9.96
N ALA A 142 2.45 3.28 -10.04
CA ALA A 142 2.27 2.14 -10.92
C ALA A 142 2.36 2.53 -12.40
N ALA A 143 1.72 3.63 -12.80
CA ALA A 143 1.75 4.12 -14.18
C ALA A 143 3.16 4.55 -14.61
N ARG A 144 3.86 5.31 -13.76
CA ARG A 144 5.24 5.73 -14.02
C ARG A 144 6.21 4.56 -14.06
N LEU A 145 6.04 3.60 -13.12
CA LEU A 145 6.85 2.39 -13.11
C LEU A 145 6.64 1.57 -14.38
N ALA A 146 5.38 1.36 -14.81
CA ALA A 146 5.06 0.67 -16.05
C ALA A 146 5.76 1.30 -17.25
N LYS A 147 5.62 2.62 -17.40
CA LYS A 147 6.23 3.35 -18.54
C LYS A 147 7.75 3.29 -18.52
N ARG A 148 8.36 3.51 -17.37
CA ARG A 148 9.83 3.49 -17.20
C ARG A 148 10.43 2.09 -17.29
N SER A 149 9.63 1.04 -17.09
CA SER A 149 10.05 -0.36 -17.19
C SER A 149 9.85 -0.96 -18.57
N GLY A 150 9.36 -0.22 -19.56
CA GLY A 150 9.29 -0.63 -20.95
C GLY A 150 7.91 -0.95 -21.52
N ALA A 151 6.82 -0.57 -20.83
CA ALA A 151 5.49 -0.65 -21.44
C ALA A 151 5.38 0.27 -22.68
N ASP A 152 4.85 -0.23 -23.77
CA ASP A 152 4.67 0.52 -25.02
C ASP A 152 3.70 1.67 -24.82
N HIS A 153 2.54 1.36 -24.25
CA HIS A 153 1.49 2.31 -23.92
C HIS A 153 1.05 2.16 -22.48
N VAL A 154 0.91 3.28 -21.77
CA VAL A 154 0.36 3.30 -20.40
C VAL A 154 -0.75 4.34 -20.34
N THR A 155 -1.95 3.89 -19.96
CA THR A 155 -3.10 4.77 -19.78
C THR A 155 -3.54 4.74 -18.31
N LEU A 156 -3.51 5.91 -17.67
CA LEU A 156 -4.10 6.12 -16.35
C LEU A 156 -5.60 6.39 -16.52
N VAL A 157 -6.43 5.53 -15.98
CA VAL A 157 -7.90 5.59 -16.11
C VAL A 157 -8.51 6.02 -14.78
N TYR A 158 -9.27 7.11 -14.81
CA TYR A 158 -9.89 7.67 -13.63
C TYR A 158 -11.35 8.07 -13.86
N ARG A 159 -12.26 7.60 -13.01
CA ARG A 159 -13.71 7.78 -13.16
C ARG A 159 -14.24 9.19 -12.86
N ARG A 160 -13.39 10.10 -12.36
CA ARG A 160 -13.70 11.54 -12.15
C ARG A 160 -12.76 12.40 -12.99
N THR A 161 -12.80 13.70 -12.77
CA THR A 161 -11.85 14.62 -13.39
C THR A 161 -10.61 14.80 -12.51
N ARG A 162 -9.52 15.31 -13.12
CA ARG A 162 -8.27 15.69 -12.47
C ARG A 162 -8.48 16.45 -11.15
N LYS A 163 -9.46 17.36 -11.12
CA LYS A 163 -9.80 18.17 -9.94
C LYS A 163 -10.15 17.34 -8.68
N TYR A 164 -10.67 16.11 -8.87
CA TYR A 164 -11.11 15.24 -7.78
C TYR A 164 -10.14 14.11 -7.48
N MET A 165 -8.94 14.14 -8.05
CA MET A 165 -7.92 13.14 -7.75
C MET A 165 -7.40 13.31 -6.33
N PRO A 166 -7.23 12.21 -5.57
CA PRO A 166 -6.58 12.27 -4.27
C PRO A 166 -5.05 12.37 -4.36
N ALA A 167 -4.45 12.06 -5.53
CA ALA A 167 -3.02 12.25 -5.75
C ALA A 167 -2.66 13.73 -5.84
N ASP A 168 -1.42 14.06 -5.47
CA ASP A 168 -0.86 15.40 -5.69
C ASP A 168 -0.84 15.72 -7.19
N GLU A 169 -1.16 16.97 -7.55
CA GLU A 169 -1.18 17.41 -8.95
C GLU A 169 0.20 17.32 -9.62
N HIS A 170 1.26 17.49 -8.84
CA HIS A 170 2.63 17.33 -9.32
C HIS A 170 2.90 15.88 -9.76
N GLU A 171 2.38 14.89 -9.05
CA GLU A 171 2.56 13.47 -9.40
C GLU A 171 1.91 13.11 -10.74
N LEU A 172 0.70 13.65 -11.01
CA LEU A 172 0.08 13.49 -12.32
C LEU A 172 0.91 14.17 -13.41
N THR A 173 1.43 15.36 -13.14
CA THR A 173 2.29 16.10 -14.10
C THR A 173 3.53 15.27 -14.45
N LEU A 174 4.18 14.67 -13.46
CA LEU A 174 5.34 13.80 -13.68
C LEU A 174 4.98 12.53 -14.46
N ALA A 175 3.81 11.94 -14.23
CA ALA A 175 3.33 10.79 -15.00
C ALA A 175 3.11 11.15 -16.48
N LEU A 176 2.50 12.30 -16.77
CA LEU A 176 2.34 12.80 -18.13
C LEU A 176 3.68 13.08 -18.83
N GLN A 177 4.66 13.65 -18.10
CA GLN A 177 6.01 13.87 -18.61
C GLN A 177 6.76 12.57 -18.92
N ASP A 178 6.51 11.50 -18.16
CA ASP A 178 7.03 10.15 -18.44
C ASP A 178 6.35 9.51 -19.69
N GLY A 179 5.31 10.12 -20.24
CA GLY A 179 4.58 9.63 -21.42
C GLY A 179 3.36 8.75 -21.10
N VAL A 180 2.80 8.87 -19.89
CA VAL A 180 1.52 8.25 -19.53
C VAL A 180 0.37 9.05 -20.13
N THR A 181 -0.59 8.36 -20.75
CA THR A 181 -1.85 8.97 -21.20
C THR A 181 -2.84 9.03 -20.04
N PHE A 182 -3.60 10.11 -19.92
CA PHE A 182 -4.63 10.25 -18.89
C PHE A 182 -6.04 10.24 -19.50
N ALA A 183 -6.84 9.26 -19.10
CA ALA A 183 -8.25 9.12 -19.46
C ALA A 183 -9.12 9.44 -18.22
N GLU A 184 -9.57 10.68 -18.14
CA GLU A 184 -10.51 11.09 -17.08
C GLU A 184 -11.96 10.80 -17.51
N LEU A 185 -12.88 10.78 -16.55
CA LEU A 185 -14.29 10.44 -16.75
C LEU A 185 -14.46 9.08 -17.46
N ALA A 186 -13.63 8.11 -17.07
CA ALA A 186 -13.60 6.77 -17.63
C ALA A 186 -13.73 5.72 -16.52
N ALA A 187 -14.74 4.86 -16.60
CA ALA A 187 -14.93 3.73 -15.70
C ALA A 187 -14.64 2.42 -16.44
N PRO A 188 -13.70 1.60 -15.95
CA PRO A 188 -13.40 0.31 -16.60
C PRO A 188 -14.58 -0.65 -16.44
N MET A 189 -14.95 -1.35 -17.50
CA MET A 189 -16.06 -2.30 -17.53
C MET A 189 -15.61 -3.73 -17.76
N LYS A 190 -14.73 -3.95 -18.73
CA LYS A 190 -14.24 -5.27 -19.13
C LYS A 190 -12.93 -5.14 -19.90
N GLN A 191 -11.98 -6.03 -19.60
CA GLN A 191 -10.78 -6.22 -20.41
C GLN A 191 -10.89 -7.56 -21.15
N ALA A 192 -10.71 -7.56 -22.46
CA ALA A 192 -10.66 -8.75 -23.30
C ALA A 192 -9.98 -8.42 -24.64
N ASP A 193 -9.34 -9.41 -25.23
CA ASP A 193 -8.78 -9.35 -26.59
C ASP A 193 -7.82 -8.15 -26.82
N GLY A 194 -7.02 -7.80 -25.81
CA GLY A 194 -6.08 -6.67 -25.88
C GLY A 194 -6.74 -5.29 -25.74
N VAL A 195 -7.99 -5.23 -25.26
CA VAL A 195 -8.77 -3.99 -25.14
C VAL A 195 -9.41 -3.88 -23.77
N LEU A 196 -9.38 -2.68 -23.18
CA LEU A 196 -10.19 -2.29 -22.02
C LEU A 196 -11.36 -1.43 -22.52
N THR A 197 -12.57 -1.96 -22.42
CA THR A 197 -13.80 -1.17 -22.64
C THR A 197 -14.11 -0.35 -21.41
N CYS A 198 -14.25 0.96 -21.57
CA CYS A 198 -14.61 1.92 -20.53
C CYS A 198 -15.96 2.56 -20.82
N GLU A 199 -16.74 2.79 -19.78
CA GLU A 199 -17.91 3.67 -19.84
C GLU A 199 -17.48 5.11 -19.61
N LYS A 200 -17.94 6.02 -20.47
CA LYS A 200 -17.75 7.46 -20.28
C LYS A 200 -18.61 7.93 -19.11
N MET A 201 -18.01 8.67 -18.20
CA MET A 201 -18.68 9.18 -17.00
C MET A 201 -19.06 10.65 -17.17
N VAL A 202 -20.11 11.06 -16.46
CA VAL A 202 -20.46 12.45 -16.23
C VAL A 202 -20.43 12.71 -14.72
N LEU A 203 -20.18 13.96 -14.32
CA LEU A 203 -20.22 14.32 -12.89
C LEU A 203 -21.68 14.67 -12.54
N GLY A 204 -22.26 13.87 -11.65
CA GLY A 204 -23.58 14.11 -11.05
C GLY A 204 -23.61 15.28 -10.09
N GLU A 205 -24.65 15.38 -9.28
CA GLU A 205 -24.80 16.43 -8.27
C GLU A 205 -23.70 16.36 -7.20
N ALA A 206 -23.40 17.53 -6.61
CA ALA A 206 -22.43 17.61 -5.52
C ALA A 206 -23.07 17.12 -4.20
N ASP A 207 -22.33 16.31 -3.45
CA ASP A 207 -22.69 15.93 -2.09
C ASP A 207 -22.46 17.09 -1.10
N ALA A 208 -22.80 16.88 0.18
CA ALA A 208 -22.63 17.88 1.24
C ALA A 208 -21.17 18.36 1.42
N SER A 209 -20.19 17.62 0.94
CA SER A 209 -18.76 18.00 0.93
C SER A 209 -18.34 18.74 -0.35
N GLY A 210 -19.27 18.97 -1.27
CA GLY A 210 -18.99 19.56 -2.59
C GLY A 210 -18.39 18.57 -3.58
N ARG A 211 -18.29 17.28 -3.26
CA ARG A 211 -17.73 16.25 -4.11
C ARG A 211 -18.81 15.70 -5.05
N ARG A 212 -18.53 15.69 -6.36
CA ARG A 212 -19.42 15.13 -7.36
C ARG A 212 -19.16 13.65 -7.59
N SER A 213 -20.21 12.84 -7.54
CA SER A 213 -20.15 11.43 -7.85
C SER A 213 -20.16 11.19 -9.36
N PRO A 214 -19.34 10.27 -9.88
CA PRO A 214 -19.39 9.90 -11.28
C PRO A 214 -20.64 9.05 -11.56
N VAL A 215 -21.32 9.35 -12.67
CA VAL A 215 -22.51 8.64 -13.16
C VAL A 215 -22.22 8.18 -14.60
N GLY A 216 -22.59 6.95 -14.93
CA GLY A 216 -22.44 6.44 -16.30
C GLY A 216 -23.29 7.22 -17.30
N SER A 217 -22.72 7.50 -18.46
CA SER A 217 -23.45 8.19 -19.55
C SER A 217 -24.16 7.22 -20.50
N GLY A 218 -23.84 5.92 -20.44
CA GLY A 218 -24.27 4.92 -21.40
C GLY A 218 -23.45 4.91 -22.69
N GLU A 219 -22.45 5.78 -22.82
CA GLU A 219 -21.49 5.80 -23.94
C GLU A 219 -20.25 4.99 -23.57
N PHE A 220 -19.76 4.16 -24.48
CA PHE A 220 -18.58 3.32 -24.28
C PHE A 220 -17.48 3.66 -25.28
N PHE A 221 -16.23 3.40 -24.86
CA PHE A 221 -15.06 3.54 -25.71
C PHE A 221 -13.98 2.56 -25.28
N ASP A 222 -13.05 2.28 -26.19
CA ASP A 222 -12.02 1.28 -26.01
C ASP A 222 -10.64 1.90 -25.85
N ILE A 223 -9.83 1.29 -25.00
CA ILE A 223 -8.42 1.63 -24.76
C ILE A 223 -7.59 0.37 -25.02
N PRO A 224 -6.50 0.41 -25.82
CA PRO A 224 -5.58 -0.71 -25.95
C PRO A 224 -5.05 -1.13 -24.58
N CYS A 225 -5.20 -2.43 -24.22
CA CYS A 225 -4.87 -2.90 -22.89
C CYS A 225 -4.65 -4.41 -22.85
N ASP A 226 -3.41 -4.83 -22.61
CA ASP A 226 -3.04 -6.23 -22.40
C ASP A 226 -3.18 -6.59 -20.92
N LEU A 227 -2.91 -5.65 -20.01
CA LEU A 227 -2.97 -5.83 -18.56
C LEU A 227 -3.64 -4.64 -17.87
N VAL A 228 -4.58 -4.92 -16.98
CA VAL A 228 -5.15 -3.93 -16.06
C VAL A 228 -4.44 -3.97 -14.72
N ILE A 229 -3.97 -2.82 -14.24
CA ILE A 229 -3.43 -2.66 -12.89
C ILE A 229 -4.45 -1.92 -12.03
N SER A 230 -4.97 -2.60 -11.01
CA SER A 230 -5.93 -2.03 -10.07
C SER A 230 -5.22 -1.29 -8.93
N ALA A 231 -5.37 0.03 -8.89
CA ALA A 231 -4.88 0.93 -7.84
C ALA A 231 -6.05 1.69 -7.17
N VAL A 232 -7.15 0.97 -6.89
CA VAL A 232 -8.39 1.52 -6.32
C VAL A 232 -8.41 1.56 -4.80
N GLY A 233 -7.28 1.44 -4.18
CA GLY A 233 -7.03 1.47 -2.75
C GLY A 233 -6.51 0.14 -2.22
N GLU A 234 -5.89 0.19 -1.06
CA GLU A 234 -5.35 -0.95 -0.34
C GLU A 234 -6.15 -1.17 0.95
N GLN A 235 -6.17 -2.41 1.43
CA GLN A 235 -6.91 -2.84 2.61
C GLN A 235 -5.98 -3.55 3.59
N VAL A 236 -6.36 -3.49 4.86
CA VAL A 236 -5.71 -4.25 5.93
C VAL A 236 -6.06 -5.73 5.78
N ASP A 237 -5.14 -6.62 6.13
CA ASP A 237 -5.41 -8.05 6.19
C ASP A 237 -6.25 -8.39 7.43
N SER A 238 -7.57 -8.29 7.31
CA SER A 238 -8.51 -8.62 8.39
C SER A 238 -8.46 -10.10 8.79
N ALA A 239 -8.07 -11.00 7.89
CA ALA A 239 -7.90 -12.41 8.21
C ALA A 239 -6.72 -12.62 9.17
N LEU A 240 -5.62 -11.87 9.00
CA LEU A 240 -4.49 -11.87 9.94
C LEU A 240 -4.93 -11.37 11.33
N MET A 241 -5.75 -10.31 11.37
CA MET A 241 -6.29 -9.79 12.64
C MET A 241 -7.16 -10.84 13.33
N ALA A 242 -8.11 -11.43 12.60
CA ALA A 242 -9.00 -12.47 13.12
C ALA A 242 -8.24 -13.72 13.62
N ALA A 243 -7.22 -14.17 12.89
CA ALA A 243 -6.38 -15.31 13.30
C ALA A 243 -5.64 -15.05 14.62
N ASN A 244 -5.44 -13.78 15.00
CA ASN A 244 -4.85 -13.38 16.26
C ASN A 244 -5.88 -12.94 17.32
N GLY A 245 -7.18 -13.10 17.07
CA GLY A 245 -8.25 -12.71 17.98
C GLY A 245 -8.43 -11.19 18.14
N ILE A 246 -7.94 -10.41 17.17
CA ILE A 246 -8.04 -8.96 17.18
C ILE A 246 -9.32 -8.52 16.48
N GLU A 247 -10.15 -7.75 17.18
CA GLU A 247 -11.37 -7.17 16.64
C GLU A 247 -11.06 -6.02 15.67
N VAL A 248 -11.88 -5.91 14.63
CA VAL A 248 -11.75 -4.89 13.58
C VAL A 248 -13.09 -4.16 13.35
N ASP A 249 -13.00 -2.94 12.84
CA ASP A 249 -14.16 -2.15 12.43
C ASP A 249 -14.77 -2.66 11.11
N LYS A 250 -15.82 -1.98 10.63
CA LYS A 250 -16.50 -2.29 9.35
C LYS A 250 -15.58 -2.19 8.12
N LYS A 251 -14.42 -1.53 8.24
CA LYS A 251 -13.40 -1.40 7.19
C LYS A 251 -12.26 -2.43 7.34
N GLY A 252 -12.39 -3.37 8.29
CA GLY A 252 -11.37 -4.38 8.57
C GLY A 252 -10.14 -3.86 9.32
N ARG A 253 -10.24 -2.74 10.04
CA ARG A 253 -9.15 -2.06 10.73
C ARG A 253 -9.25 -2.25 12.23
N PRO A 254 -8.15 -2.67 12.91
CA PRO A 254 -8.11 -2.71 14.37
C PRO A 254 -8.03 -1.28 14.95
N ALA A 255 -8.48 -1.12 16.18
CA ALA A 255 -8.20 0.07 16.96
C ALA A 255 -6.71 0.12 17.36
N PHE A 256 -6.19 1.32 17.67
CA PHE A 256 -4.82 1.45 18.18
C PHE A 256 -4.60 0.58 19.41
N GLN A 257 -5.43 0.71 20.44
CA GLN A 257 -5.50 -0.23 21.55
C GLN A 257 -6.54 -1.30 21.19
N THR A 258 -6.08 -2.52 20.95
CA THR A 258 -6.96 -3.61 20.55
C THR A 258 -7.79 -4.12 21.73
N ASN A 259 -8.71 -5.06 21.46
CA ASN A 259 -9.46 -5.78 22.50
C ASN A 259 -8.59 -6.69 23.38
N LEU A 260 -7.34 -6.95 22.99
CA LEU A 260 -6.41 -7.82 23.72
C LEU A 260 -5.45 -7.01 24.61
N PRO A 261 -5.35 -7.30 25.93
CA PRO A 261 -4.43 -6.60 26.81
C PRO A 261 -2.98 -6.71 26.36
N GLY A 262 -2.28 -5.56 26.25
CA GLY A 262 -0.88 -5.47 25.82
C GLY A 262 -0.68 -5.65 24.32
N VAL A 263 -1.75 -5.66 23.52
CA VAL A 263 -1.69 -5.75 22.05
C VAL A 263 -2.21 -4.46 21.43
N TYR A 264 -1.44 -3.90 20.52
CA TYR A 264 -1.66 -2.62 19.86
C TYR A 264 -1.55 -2.77 18.35
N ALA A 265 -2.10 -1.82 17.61
CA ALA A 265 -1.92 -1.71 16.16
C ALA A 265 -1.66 -0.25 15.79
N ALA A 266 -0.86 0.01 14.76
CA ALA A 266 -0.53 1.36 14.35
C ALA A 266 -0.25 1.48 12.83
N GLY A 267 -0.14 2.72 12.36
CA GLY A 267 0.13 3.06 10.97
C GLY A 267 -1.05 2.72 10.06
N ASP A 268 -0.76 2.34 8.80
CA ASP A 268 -1.79 2.02 7.82
C ASP A 268 -2.69 0.87 8.25
N ALA A 269 -2.25 0.02 9.18
CA ALA A 269 -3.08 -1.04 9.75
C ALA A 269 -4.33 -0.49 10.45
N THR A 270 -4.26 0.70 11.07
CA THR A 270 -5.38 1.31 11.81
C THR A 270 -6.13 2.36 11.00
N ARG A 271 -5.42 3.20 10.27
CA ARG A 271 -6.01 4.35 9.55
C ARG A 271 -6.28 4.06 8.07
N GLY A 272 -5.67 3.04 7.50
CA GLY A 272 -5.62 2.79 6.07
C GLY A 272 -4.41 3.46 5.41
N PRO A 273 -4.21 3.23 4.08
CA PRO A 273 -3.07 3.75 3.35
C PRO A 273 -2.93 5.27 3.48
N ALA A 274 -1.72 5.71 3.82
CA ALA A 274 -1.38 7.11 4.04
C ALA A 274 0.08 7.38 3.66
N THR A 275 0.59 8.58 3.97
CA THR A 275 2.00 8.91 3.79
C THR A 275 2.89 8.23 4.85
N VAL A 276 4.19 8.10 4.58
CA VAL A 276 5.16 7.57 5.55
C VAL A 276 5.13 8.38 6.86
N VAL A 277 5.04 9.70 6.77
CA VAL A 277 4.98 10.59 7.95
C VAL A 277 3.74 10.30 8.80
N GLU A 278 2.58 10.17 8.16
CA GLU A 278 1.33 9.82 8.86
C GLU A 278 1.34 8.40 9.42
N GLY A 279 2.05 7.48 8.79
CA GLY A 279 2.23 6.11 9.27
C GLY A 279 3.11 6.04 10.52
N ILE A 280 4.00 7.00 10.75
CA ILE A 280 4.90 7.10 11.90
C ILE A 280 4.25 7.89 13.06
N ALA A 281 3.45 8.91 12.74
CA ALA A 281 2.75 9.73 13.72
C ALA A 281 1.62 8.98 14.44
#